data_dbd790495d2ab64e2800399664d52ab7
#
_entry.id   dbd790495d2ab64e2800399664d52ab7
#
_cell.length_a   1.000
_cell.length_b   1.000
_cell.length_c   1.000
_cell.angle_alpha   90.00
_cell.angle_beta   90.00
_cell.angle_gamma   90.00
#
_symmetry.space_group_name_H-M   'P 1'
#
loop_
_entity.id
_entity.type
_entity.pdbx_description
1 polymer ?
#
loop_
_entity_poly.entity_id
_entity_poly.type
_entity_poly.pdbx_seq_one_letter_code
_entity_poly.pdbx_strand_id
1 'polypeptide(L)'
;MAEHHRAVTSFVHHRARLTDGQRAAWDRWWPVRGHEVADSDYDPPTWFGRAAPLILEIGSGMGESTAALAAAEPDVDHLAVEVFEPGIAALLMRAAELTNLVVLRGDAVALLTTRVPEASLAGIRIFFPDPWPKRRHHKRRLVQPAFVALAASRLEPGGTLHMATDWADYADQMRAVADAEPRLSGGEVPRPPWRPVTKFEARALSEGRAVRDFVYCRPPCGH
;
A
#
# COMPACT_ATOMS: atom_id res chain seq x y z
N MET A 1 -5.16 -36.50 4.18
CA MET A 1 -4.69 -35.54 5.21
C MET A 1 -4.25 -34.28 4.48
N ALA A 2 -5.05 -33.21 4.51
CA ALA A 2 -4.70 -31.96 3.87
C ALA A 2 -3.66 -31.25 4.75
N GLU A 3 -2.42 -31.13 4.25
CA GLU A 3 -1.42 -30.27 4.85
C GLU A 3 -1.94 -28.84 4.86
N HIS A 4 -2.23 -28.31 6.04
CA HIS A 4 -2.46 -26.90 6.25
C HIS A 4 -1.14 -26.16 5.98
N HIS A 5 -0.88 -25.80 4.75
CA HIS A 5 0.15 -24.84 4.41
C HIS A 5 -0.23 -23.50 5.06
N ARG A 6 0.38 -23.21 6.19
CA ARG A 6 0.29 -21.91 6.85
C ARG A 6 0.74 -20.86 5.84
N ALA A 7 -0.18 -20.03 5.35
CA ALA A 7 0.14 -18.96 4.42
C ALA A 7 1.30 -18.11 4.97
N VAL A 8 2.32 -17.90 4.14
CA VAL A 8 3.49 -17.08 4.52
C VAL A 8 3.04 -15.63 4.48
N THR A 9 2.90 -15.00 5.66
CA THR A 9 2.54 -13.59 5.77
C THR A 9 3.72 -12.69 5.44
N SER A 10 3.48 -11.61 4.69
CA SER A 10 4.47 -10.60 4.31
C SER A 10 4.78 -9.59 5.42
N PHE A 11 4.04 -9.62 6.52
CA PHE A 11 4.12 -8.68 7.63
C PHE A 11 4.32 -9.38 8.98
N VAL A 12 4.72 -8.60 10.00
CA VAL A 12 4.85 -9.04 11.39
C VAL A 12 3.76 -8.39 12.23
N HIS A 13 3.03 -9.19 13.00
CA HIS A 13 2.10 -8.64 14.00
C HIS A 13 2.89 -8.07 15.18
N HIS A 14 3.00 -6.75 15.24
CA HIS A 14 3.51 -6.04 16.40
C HIS A 14 2.35 -5.69 17.33
N ARG A 15 2.38 -6.22 18.56
CA ARG A 15 1.43 -5.79 19.61
C ARG A 15 2.01 -4.57 20.29
N ALA A 16 1.41 -3.42 20.07
CA ALA A 16 1.71 -2.19 20.81
C ALA A 16 0.41 -1.58 21.33
N ARG A 17 0.47 -0.94 22.50
CA ARG A 17 -0.68 -0.21 23.05
C ARG A 17 -0.83 1.12 22.32
N LEU A 18 -2.07 1.52 22.09
CA LEU A 18 -2.37 2.86 21.62
C LEU A 18 -2.08 3.87 22.72
N THR A 19 -1.53 5.02 22.36
CA THR A 19 -1.50 6.21 23.24
C THR A 19 -2.92 6.75 23.44
N ASP A 20 -3.13 7.60 24.43
CA ASP A 20 -4.46 8.18 24.68
C ASP A 20 -4.99 8.95 23.47
N GLY A 21 -4.13 9.73 22.78
CA GLY A 21 -4.51 10.43 21.55
C GLY A 21 -4.86 9.48 20.40
N GLN A 22 -4.10 8.39 20.24
CA GLN A 22 -4.41 7.35 19.25
C GLN A 22 -5.72 6.64 19.57
N ARG A 23 -5.99 6.36 20.85
CA ARG A 23 -7.25 5.77 21.31
C ARG A 23 -8.42 6.69 20.98
N ALA A 24 -8.34 7.96 21.34
CA ALA A 24 -9.38 8.94 21.06
C ALA A 24 -9.64 9.08 19.54
N ALA A 25 -8.59 9.09 18.72
CA ALA A 25 -8.73 9.13 17.26
C ALA A 25 -9.38 7.85 16.71
N TRP A 26 -8.97 6.69 17.22
CA TRP A 26 -9.58 5.40 16.86
C TRP A 26 -11.08 5.40 17.18
N ASP A 27 -11.45 5.70 18.41
CA ASP A 27 -12.85 5.67 18.87
C ASP A 27 -13.74 6.65 18.07
N ARG A 28 -13.16 7.80 17.66
CA ARG A 28 -13.88 8.81 16.88
C ARG A 28 -13.98 8.48 15.38
N TRP A 29 -12.90 8.03 14.75
CA TRP A 29 -12.78 8.00 13.29
C TRP A 29 -12.87 6.60 12.68
N TRP A 30 -12.51 5.56 13.43
CA TRP A 30 -12.64 4.19 12.95
C TRP A 30 -14.06 3.83 12.53
N PRO A 31 -15.14 4.16 13.29
CA PRO A 31 -16.51 3.88 12.89
C PRO A 31 -16.97 4.62 11.63
N VAL A 32 -16.27 5.69 11.25
CA VAL A 32 -16.66 6.56 10.13
C VAL A 32 -15.95 6.19 8.84
N ARG A 33 -14.66 5.80 8.93
CA ARG A 33 -13.80 5.60 7.75
C ARG A 33 -12.84 4.42 7.89
N GLY A 34 -13.05 3.57 8.87
CA GLY A 34 -12.29 2.35 9.08
C GLY A 34 -13.12 1.11 8.75
N HIS A 35 -12.51 0.12 8.09
CA HIS A 35 -13.16 -1.16 7.80
C HIS A 35 -12.18 -2.31 8.01
N GLU A 36 -12.71 -3.49 8.36
CA GLU A 36 -11.93 -4.72 8.38
C GLU A 36 -11.90 -5.34 6.98
N VAL A 37 -10.74 -5.76 6.52
CA VAL A 37 -10.62 -6.47 5.22
C VAL A 37 -11.48 -7.74 5.22
N ALA A 38 -11.55 -8.44 6.36
CA ALA A 38 -12.30 -9.70 6.47
C ALA A 38 -13.81 -9.51 6.32
N ASP A 39 -14.35 -8.42 6.88
CA ASP A 39 -15.79 -8.26 7.12
C ASP A 39 -16.42 -7.18 6.23
N SER A 40 -15.61 -6.39 5.48
CA SER A 40 -16.14 -5.28 4.69
C SER A 40 -16.79 -5.76 3.39
N ASP A 41 -17.95 -5.22 3.10
CA ASP A 41 -18.43 -5.13 1.72
C ASP A 41 -17.60 -4.04 1.04
N TYR A 42 -16.81 -4.42 0.03
CA TYR A 42 -15.95 -3.49 -0.69
C TYR A 42 -16.81 -2.60 -1.61
N ASP A 43 -17.07 -1.39 -1.15
CA ASP A 43 -17.91 -0.43 -1.86
C ASP A 43 -17.34 1.01 -1.73
N PRO A 44 -16.22 1.31 -2.41
CA PRO A 44 -15.60 2.63 -2.37
C PRO A 44 -16.55 3.79 -2.72
N PRO A 45 -17.43 3.71 -3.74
CA PRO A 45 -18.38 4.78 -4.01
C PRO A 45 -19.26 5.15 -2.80
N THR A 46 -19.73 4.17 -2.04
CA THR A 46 -20.49 4.43 -0.80
C THR A 46 -19.59 4.98 0.31
N TRP A 47 -18.37 4.48 0.47
CA TRP A 47 -17.46 4.96 1.52
C TRP A 47 -17.02 6.41 1.33
N PHE A 48 -16.80 6.82 0.06
CA PHE A 48 -16.37 8.19 -0.28
C PHE A 48 -17.55 9.12 -0.64
N GLY A 49 -18.75 8.58 -0.89
CA GLY A 49 -19.91 9.33 -1.34
C GLY A 49 -19.76 9.92 -2.74
N ARG A 50 -18.81 9.43 -3.53
CA ARG A 50 -18.51 9.87 -4.89
C ARG A 50 -17.85 8.76 -5.71
N ALA A 51 -17.77 8.97 -7.02
CA ALA A 51 -16.93 8.19 -7.93
C ALA A 51 -15.71 9.04 -8.34
N ALA A 52 -14.51 8.60 -7.95
CA ALA A 52 -13.25 9.24 -8.29
C ALA A 52 -12.18 8.18 -8.56
N PRO A 53 -11.05 8.52 -9.20
CA PRO A 53 -9.93 7.60 -9.31
C PRO A 53 -9.50 7.10 -7.93
N LEU A 54 -9.32 5.79 -7.78
CA LEU A 54 -9.01 5.16 -6.50
C LEU A 54 -7.56 4.67 -6.46
N ILE A 55 -6.81 5.14 -5.48
CA ILE A 55 -5.43 4.69 -5.22
C ILE A 55 -5.39 3.87 -3.93
N LEU A 56 -4.80 2.68 -4.01
CA LEU A 56 -4.55 1.81 -2.86
C LEU A 56 -3.10 1.95 -2.40
N GLU A 57 -2.89 2.40 -1.16
CA GLU A 57 -1.57 2.32 -0.51
C GLU A 57 -1.50 1.11 0.40
N ILE A 58 -0.48 0.26 0.20
CA ILE A 58 -0.25 -0.96 0.97
C ILE A 58 0.86 -0.72 1.99
N GLY A 59 0.53 -0.87 3.27
CA GLY A 59 1.46 -0.64 4.38
C GLY A 59 1.66 0.83 4.68
N SER A 60 0.58 1.57 4.96
CA SER A 60 0.63 3.00 5.26
C SER A 60 1.46 3.36 6.51
N GLY A 61 1.81 2.38 7.33
CA GLY A 61 2.60 2.59 8.56
C GLY A 61 1.95 3.62 9.48
N MET A 62 2.71 4.66 9.88
CA MET A 62 2.20 5.76 10.71
C MET A 62 1.40 6.82 9.92
N GLY A 63 1.20 6.63 8.62
CA GLY A 63 0.30 7.41 7.77
C GLY A 63 0.80 8.80 7.38
N GLU A 64 2.07 9.13 7.58
CA GLU A 64 2.62 10.46 7.24
C GLU A 64 2.56 10.73 5.74
N SER A 65 3.01 9.77 4.93
CA SER A 65 2.96 9.86 3.47
C SER A 65 1.52 9.83 2.96
N THR A 66 0.74 8.88 3.45
CA THR A 66 -0.66 8.67 3.06
C THR A 66 -1.51 9.92 3.26
N ALA A 67 -1.45 10.52 4.46
CA ALA A 67 -2.21 11.73 4.76
C ALA A 67 -1.75 12.94 3.94
N ALA A 68 -0.44 13.09 3.71
CA ALA A 68 0.11 14.18 2.90
C ALA A 68 -0.32 14.05 1.42
N LEU A 69 -0.32 12.82 0.88
CA LEU A 69 -0.75 12.56 -0.50
C LEU A 69 -2.25 12.77 -0.67
N ALA A 70 -3.06 12.27 0.26
CA ALA A 70 -4.51 12.49 0.21
C ALA A 70 -4.88 13.97 0.30
N ALA A 71 -4.15 14.76 1.11
CA ALA A 71 -4.34 16.21 1.18
C ALA A 71 -3.93 16.93 -0.12
N ALA A 72 -2.89 16.44 -0.80
CA ALA A 72 -2.39 17.03 -2.04
C ALA A 72 -3.20 16.63 -3.29
N GLU A 73 -3.97 15.55 -3.22
CA GLU A 73 -4.73 14.96 -4.31
C GLU A 73 -6.25 14.91 -3.98
N PRO A 74 -6.94 16.05 -3.80
CA PRO A 74 -8.33 16.09 -3.32
C PRO A 74 -9.35 15.45 -4.29
N ASP A 75 -9.02 15.37 -5.58
CA ASP A 75 -9.85 14.75 -6.61
C ASP A 75 -9.64 13.24 -6.75
N VAL A 76 -8.75 12.65 -5.94
CA VAL A 76 -8.44 11.23 -5.90
C VAL A 76 -8.89 10.66 -4.56
N ASP A 77 -9.47 9.46 -4.57
CA ASP A 77 -9.79 8.73 -3.36
C ASP A 77 -8.64 7.81 -2.97
N HIS A 78 -8.29 7.84 -1.69
CA HIS A 78 -7.18 7.08 -1.12
C HIS A 78 -7.70 5.98 -0.21
N LEU A 79 -7.31 4.75 -0.51
CA LEU A 79 -7.57 3.58 0.32
C LEU A 79 -6.25 3.10 0.91
N ALA A 80 -6.11 3.16 2.23
CA ALA A 80 -4.92 2.67 2.92
C ALA A 80 -5.20 1.31 3.55
N VAL A 81 -4.36 0.30 3.31
CA VAL A 81 -4.46 -0.99 3.98
C VAL A 81 -3.25 -1.20 4.89
N GLU A 82 -3.51 -1.50 6.16
CA GLU A 82 -2.49 -1.67 7.20
C GLU A 82 -2.93 -2.74 8.22
N VAL A 83 -1.97 -3.42 8.84
CA VAL A 83 -2.21 -4.42 9.89
C VAL A 83 -1.87 -3.91 11.29
N PHE A 84 -1.07 -2.85 11.37
CA PHE A 84 -0.53 -2.30 12.61
C PHE A 84 -1.48 -1.24 13.19
N GLU A 85 -2.27 -1.61 14.21
CA GLU A 85 -3.28 -0.72 14.83
C GLU A 85 -2.74 0.65 15.25
N PRO A 86 -1.56 0.80 15.89
CA PRO A 86 -1.04 2.12 16.21
C PRO A 86 -0.73 2.98 14.99
N GLY A 87 -0.36 2.35 13.87
CA GLY A 87 -0.19 3.03 12.58
C GLY A 87 -1.50 3.55 12.05
N ILE A 88 -2.52 2.70 12.02
CA ILE A 88 -3.89 3.07 11.62
C ILE A 88 -4.40 4.24 12.49
N ALA A 89 -4.28 4.14 13.80
CA ALA A 89 -4.73 5.19 14.72
C ALA A 89 -3.98 6.52 14.47
N ALA A 90 -2.67 6.46 14.18
CA ALA A 90 -1.89 7.64 13.83
C ALA A 90 -2.32 8.25 12.49
N LEU A 91 -2.64 7.41 11.50
CA LEU A 91 -3.19 7.86 10.21
C LEU A 91 -4.56 8.54 10.41
N LEU A 92 -5.45 7.94 11.19
CA LEU A 92 -6.76 8.52 11.51
C LEU A 92 -6.64 9.88 12.19
N MET A 93 -5.66 10.08 13.08
CA MET A 93 -5.36 11.40 13.67
C MET A 93 -4.97 12.43 12.61
N ARG A 94 -4.09 12.06 11.67
CA ARG A 94 -3.59 12.96 10.63
C ARG A 94 -4.64 13.29 9.59
N ALA A 95 -5.53 12.34 9.33
CA ALA A 95 -6.55 12.43 8.30
C ALA A 95 -7.89 12.99 8.82
N ALA A 96 -7.92 13.57 10.03
CA ALA A 96 -9.17 14.01 10.67
C ALA A 96 -10.04 14.91 9.78
N GLU A 97 -9.41 15.82 9.03
CA GLU A 97 -10.09 16.78 8.14
C GLU A 97 -10.20 16.30 6.68
N LEU A 98 -9.63 15.13 6.35
CA LEU A 98 -9.67 14.60 4.98
C LEU A 98 -10.96 13.81 4.75
N THR A 99 -11.59 14.01 3.60
CA THR A 99 -12.81 13.27 3.20
C THR A 99 -12.54 12.22 2.13
N ASN A 100 -11.35 12.24 1.54
CA ASN A 100 -10.93 11.35 0.47
C ASN A 100 -9.96 10.24 0.95
N LEU A 101 -10.04 9.84 2.22
CA LEU A 101 -9.22 8.77 2.77
C LEU A 101 -10.06 7.80 3.62
N VAL A 102 -9.97 6.52 3.27
CA VAL A 102 -10.55 5.39 4.01
C VAL A 102 -9.44 4.41 4.39
N VAL A 103 -9.53 3.78 5.54
CA VAL A 103 -8.50 2.88 6.07
C VAL A 103 -9.07 1.48 6.26
N LEU A 104 -8.36 0.48 5.73
CA LEU A 104 -8.69 -0.93 5.91
C LEU A 104 -7.67 -1.60 6.84
N ARG A 105 -8.16 -2.31 7.85
CA ARG A 105 -7.30 -3.15 8.68
C ARG A 105 -7.29 -4.57 8.17
N GLY A 106 -6.13 -5.07 7.74
CA GLY A 106 -5.97 -6.45 7.32
C GLY A 106 -4.88 -6.69 6.30
N ASP A 107 -4.89 -7.89 5.72
CA ASP A 107 -3.90 -8.31 4.72
C ASP A 107 -4.27 -7.77 3.33
N ALA A 108 -3.34 -7.01 2.73
CA ALA A 108 -3.50 -6.44 1.40
C ALA A 108 -3.63 -7.50 0.30
N VAL A 109 -2.96 -8.66 0.44
CA VAL A 109 -3.08 -9.75 -0.54
C VAL A 109 -4.48 -10.35 -0.48
N ALA A 110 -5.02 -10.56 0.72
CA ALA A 110 -6.39 -11.00 0.90
C ALA A 110 -7.39 -10.00 0.32
N LEU A 111 -7.22 -8.70 0.61
CA LEU A 111 -8.04 -7.62 0.05
C LEU A 111 -8.07 -7.67 -1.48
N LEU A 112 -6.89 -7.65 -2.12
CA LEU A 112 -6.77 -7.67 -3.58
C LEU A 112 -7.35 -8.96 -4.19
N THR A 113 -7.19 -10.10 -3.51
CA THR A 113 -7.65 -11.39 -4.04
C THR A 113 -9.16 -11.52 -3.99
N THR A 114 -9.80 -11.07 -2.90
CA THR A 114 -11.20 -11.43 -2.60
C THR A 114 -12.19 -10.29 -2.74
N ARG A 115 -11.73 -9.02 -2.73
CA ARG A 115 -12.62 -7.86 -2.63
C ARG A 115 -12.46 -6.86 -3.77
N VAL A 116 -11.22 -6.51 -4.12
CA VAL A 116 -10.96 -5.49 -5.16
C VAL A 116 -11.27 -6.07 -6.54
N PRO A 117 -12.18 -5.46 -7.31
CA PRO A 117 -12.47 -5.91 -8.68
C PRO A 117 -11.26 -5.77 -9.61
N GLU A 118 -11.26 -6.52 -10.70
CA GLU A 118 -10.28 -6.33 -11.77
C GLU A 118 -10.46 -4.95 -12.43
N ALA A 119 -9.34 -4.34 -12.83
CA ALA A 119 -9.30 -3.07 -13.56
C ALA A 119 -10.08 -1.93 -12.85
N SER A 120 -9.96 -1.81 -11.53
CA SER A 120 -10.71 -0.85 -10.71
C SER A 120 -9.85 0.15 -9.94
N LEU A 121 -8.52 -0.01 -9.95
CA LEU A 121 -7.61 0.90 -9.25
C LEU A 121 -6.84 1.78 -10.23
N ALA A 122 -6.88 3.10 -10.03
CA ALA A 122 -6.04 4.06 -10.73
C ALA A 122 -4.56 3.95 -10.32
N GLY A 123 -4.29 3.41 -9.13
CA GLY A 123 -2.93 3.18 -8.68
C GLY A 123 -2.80 2.28 -7.47
N ILE A 124 -1.63 1.67 -7.36
CA ILE A 124 -1.19 0.93 -6.17
C ILE A 124 0.15 1.51 -5.74
N ARG A 125 0.28 1.88 -4.47
CA ARG A 125 1.49 2.45 -3.85
C ARG A 125 2.01 1.51 -2.77
N ILE A 126 3.33 1.23 -2.80
CA ILE A 126 4.01 0.36 -1.84
C ILE A 126 5.33 1.01 -1.47
N PHE A 127 5.36 1.72 -0.35
CA PHE A 127 6.54 2.46 0.07
C PHE A 127 7.21 1.81 1.27
N PHE A 128 8.48 1.45 1.12
CA PHE A 128 9.33 0.86 2.16
C PHE A 128 8.72 -0.39 2.83
N PRO A 129 8.26 -1.38 2.04
CA PRO A 129 7.77 -2.64 2.61
C PRO A 129 8.91 -3.38 3.31
N ASP A 130 8.56 -4.26 4.27
CA ASP A 130 9.53 -5.04 5.05
C ASP A 130 10.55 -5.75 4.13
N PRO A 131 11.86 -5.46 4.25
CA PRO A 131 12.87 -5.96 3.33
C PRO A 131 13.27 -7.42 3.59
N TRP A 132 12.96 -7.96 4.80
CA TRP A 132 13.32 -9.32 5.19
C TRP A 132 14.78 -9.67 4.87
N PRO A 133 15.79 -9.07 5.55
CA PRO A 133 17.20 -9.10 5.14
C PRO A 133 17.82 -10.49 5.00
N LYS A 134 17.35 -11.48 5.78
CA LYS A 134 17.90 -12.85 5.74
C LYS A 134 17.34 -13.61 4.55
N ARG A 135 18.19 -14.18 3.68
CA ARG A 135 17.81 -14.95 2.47
C ARG A 135 16.67 -15.96 2.71
N ARG A 136 16.70 -16.71 3.84
CA ARG A 136 15.64 -17.66 4.20
C ARG A 136 14.27 -17.00 4.39
N HIS A 137 14.21 -15.66 4.56
CA HIS A 137 12.99 -14.88 4.75
C HIS A 137 12.55 -14.12 3.48
N HIS A 138 13.31 -14.13 2.38
CA HIS A 138 12.93 -13.44 1.14
C HIS A 138 11.56 -13.89 0.59
N LYS A 139 11.17 -15.15 0.86
CA LYS A 139 9.82 -15.65 0.54
C LYS A 139 8.67 -14.92 1.27
N ARG A 140 8.98 -14.09 2.28
CA ARG A 140 8.03 -13.26 3.01
C ARG A 140 7.91 -11.85 2.42
N ARG A 141 8.79 -11.45 1.52
CA ARG A 141 8.69 -10.16 0.83
C ARG A 141 7.37 -10.07 0.09
N LEU A 142 6.69 -8.93 0.20
CA LEU A 142 5.41 -8.70 -0.45
C LEU A 142 5.52 -8.78 -1.97
N VAL A 143 6.52 -8.09 -2.53
CA VAL A 143 6.71 -8.01 -3.99
C VAL A 143 7.33 -9.30 -4.50
N GLN A 144 6.46 -10.24 -4.88
CA GLN A 144 6.73 -11.53 -5.48
C GLN A 144 5.99 -11.62 -6.84
N PRO A 145 6.34 -12.54 -7.75
CA PRO A 145 5.66 -12.67 -9.05
C PRO A 145 4.13 -12.79 -8.94
N ALA A 146 3.62 -13.62 -8.05
CA ALA A 146 2.18 -13.79 -7.86
C ALA A 146 1.49 -12.51 -7.38
N PHE A 147 2.15 -11.74 -6.50
CA PHE A 147 1.63 -10.47 -6.02
C PHE A 147 1.62 -9.41 -7.13
N VAL A 148 2.69 -9.28 -7.92
CA VAL A 148 2.74 -8.30 -9.02
C VAL A 148 1.72 -8.63 -10.09
N ALA A 149 1.53 -9.92 -10.41
CA ALA A 149 0.48 -10.38 -11.31
C ALA A 149 -0.92 -10.03 -10.79
N LEU A 150 -1.17 -10.22 -9.49
CA LEU A 150 -2.42 -9.83 -8.84
C LEU A 150 -2.61 -8.31 -8.90
N ALA A 151 -1.62 -7.51 -8.50
CA ALA A 151 -1.67 -6.05 -8.54
C ALA A 151 -1.96 -5.54 -9.96
N ALA A 152 -1.25 -6.05 -10.96
CA ALA A 152 -1.47 -5.70 -12.37
C ALA A 152 -2.90 -5.99 -12.84
N SER A 153 -3.53 -7.08 -12.36
CA SER A 153 -4.92 -7.38 -12.71
C SER A 153 -5.92 -6.37 -12.11
N ARG A 154 -5.59 -5.76 -10.98
CA ARG A 154 -6.46 -4.81 -10.27
C ARG A 154 -6.32 -3.38 -10.79
N LEU A 155 -5.20 -3.03 -11.40
CA LEU A 155 -5.02 -1.73 -12.03
C LEU A 155 -5.94 -1.58 -13.24
N GLU A 156 -6.55 -0.42 -13.40
CA GLU A 156 -7.26 -0.04 -14.63
C GLU A 156 -6.26 0.21 -15.77
N PRO A 157 -6.69 0.23 -17.03
CA PRO A 157 -5.86 0.69 -18.14
C PRO A 157 -5.35 2.11 -17.88
N GLY A 158 -4.02 2.31 -17.90
CA GLY A 158 -3.38 3.57 -17.49
C GLY A 158 -3.04 3.64 -16.00
N GLY A 159 -3.55 2.74 -15.18
CA GLY A 159 -3.26 2.68 -13.75
C GLY A 159 -1.80 2.32 -13.45
N THR A 160 -1.28 2.75 -12.31
CA THR A 160 0.15 2.67 -11.98
C THR A 160 0.43 1.82 -10.73
N LEU A 161 1.52 1.07 -10.78
CA LEU A 161 2.16 0.45 -9.61
C LEU A 161 3.43 1.24 -9.27
N HIS A 162 3.42 1.94 -8.12
CA HIS A 162 4.57 2.67 -7.63
C HIS A 162 5.14 2.01 -6.38
N MET A 163 6.41 1.62 -6.45
CA MET A 163 7.13 0.97 -5.35
C MET A 163 8.38 1.77 -5.01
N ALA A 164 8.72 1.86 -3.71
CA ALA A 164 9.96 2.47 -3.25
C ALA A 164 10.60 1.65 -2.13
N THR A 165 11.94 1.54 -2.15
CA THR A 165 12.69 0.86 -1.09
C THR A 165 14.11 1.41 -1.00
N ASP A 166 14.68 1.37 0.22
CA ASP A 166 16.08 1.69 0.53
C ASP A 166 16.96 0.42 0.65
N TRP A 167 16.40 -0.76 0.36
CA TRP A 167 17.07 -2.04 0.47
C TRP A 167 17.50 -2.55 -0.90
N ALA A 168 18.80 -2.49 -1.21
CA ALA A 168 19.34 -2.70 -2.55
C ALA A 168 18.93 -4.04 -3.20
N ASP A 169 19.07 -5.16 -2.48
CA ASP A 169 18.71 -6.48 -3.03
C ASP A 169 17.20 -6.67 -3.17
N TYR A 170 16.39 -5.96 -2.37
CA TYR A 170 14.94 -5.95 -2.54
C TYR A 170 14.52 -5.05 -3.72
N ALA A 171 15.23 -3.95 -3.94
CA ALA A 171 15.04 -3.10 -5.12
C ALA A 171 15.31 -3.90 -6.41
N ASP A 172 16.39 -4.68 -6.45
CA ASP A 172 16.69 -5.55 -7.59
C ASP A 172 15.61 -6.62 -7.81
N GLN A 173 15.08 -7.20 -6.73
CA GLN A 173 13.95 -8.12 -6.81
C GLN A 173 12.68 -7.43 -7.32
N MET A 174 12.33 -6.24 -6.79
CA MET A 174 11.16 -5.47 -7.24
C MET A 174 11.21 -5.22 -8.74
N ARG A 175 12.35 -4.75 -9.24
CA ARG A 175 12.58 -4.52 -10.65
C ARG A 175 12.41 -5.81 -11.46
N ALA A 176 13.14 -6.85 -11.10
CA ALA A 176 13.13 -8.11 -11.87
C ALA A 176 11.73 -8.73 -11.95
N VAL A 177 10.95 -8.66 -10.86
CA VAL A 177 9.60 -9.23 -10.81
C VAL A 177 8.62 -8.38 -11.63
N ALA A 178 8.73 -7.05 -11.56
CA ALA A 178 7.82 -6.16 -12.30
C ALA A 178 8.15 -6.12 -13.80
N ASP A 179 9.44 -6.17 -14.19
CA ASP A 179 9.87 -6.29 -15.58
C ASP A 179 9.38 -7.59 -16.23
N ALA A 180 9.20 -8.66 -15.43
CA ALA A 180 8.71 -9.94 -15.92
C ALA A 180 7.17 -10.02 -16.05
N GLU A 181 6.42 -9.05 -15.54
CA GLU A 181 4.96 -9.03 -15.66
C GLU A 181 4.52 -8.41 -17.01
N PRO A 182 3.95 -9.20 -17.94
CA PRO A 182 3.68 -8.74 -19.30
C PRO A 182 2.61 -7.64 -19.41
N ARG A 183 1.79 -7.46 -18.36
CA ARG A 183 0.76 -6.40 -18.32
C ARG A 183 1.28 -5.08 -17.81
N LEU A 184 2.54 -4.99 -17.43
CA LEU A 184 3.16 -3.77 -16.90
C LEU A 184 4.29 -3.29 -17.81
N SER A 185 4.42 -1.98 -17.95
CA SER A 185 5.56 -1.33 -18.61
C SER A 185 6.04 -0.16 -17.76
N GLY A 186 7.34 0.01 -17.63
CA GLY A 186 7.91 1.04 -16.79
C GLY A 186 9.32 0.71 -16.34
N GLY A 187 9.70 1.10 -15.14
CA GLY A 187 11.00 0.82 -14.57
C GLY A 187 11.38 1.71 -13.42
N GLU A 188 12.68 1.75 -13.14
CA GLU A 188 13.26 2.64 -12.15
C GLU A 188 13.20 4.09 -12.60
N VAL A 189 12.76 4.98 -11.70
CA VAL A 189 12.63 6.42 -11.96
C VAL A 189 13.31 7.22 -10.85
N PRO A 190 13.73 8.46 -11.10
CA PRO A 190 14.05 9.39 -10.03
C PRO A 190 12.86 9.55 -9.07
N ARG A 191 13.11 9.76 -7.76
CA ARG A 191 12.02 10.00 -6.82
C ARG A 191 11.06 11.07 -7.36
N PRO A 192 9.77 10.73 -7.57
CA PRO A 192 8.81 11.73 -8.02
C PRO A 192 8.68 12.90 -7.02
N PRO A 193 8.63 14.16 -7.48
CA PRO A 193 8.61 15.33 -6.60
C PRO A 193 7.38 15.37 -5.69
N TRP A 194 6.27 14.76 -6.09
CA TRP A 194 5.04 14.67 -5.32
C TRP A 194 5.08 13.61 -4.21
N ARG A 195 6.03 12.64 -4.25
CA ARG A 195 6.17 11.64 -3.18
C ARG A 195 6.86 12.28 -1.97
N PRO A 196 6.19 12.35 -0.80
CA PRO A 196 6.78 12.92 0.39
C PRO A 196 8.02 12.14 0.84
N VAL A 197 8.97 12.82 1.46
CA VAL A 197 10.08 12.16 2.17
C VAL A 197 9.51 11.55 3.45
N THR A 198 9.55 10.21 3.54
CA THR A 198 9.13 9.49 4.74
C THR A 198 10.24 9.49 5.79
N LYS A 199 9.90 9.15 7.05
CA LYS A 199 10.92 8.94 8.11
C LYS A 199 11.88 7.81 7.74
N PHE A 200 11.41 6.78 7.07
CA PHE A 200 12.23 5.68 6.58
C PHE A 200 13.23 6.16 5.55
N GLU A 201 12.79 6.99 4.60
CA GLU A 201 13.67 7.60 3.61
C GLU A 201 14.69 8.55 4.25
N ALA A 202 14.26 9.45 5.13
CA ALA A 202 15.17 10.36 5.83
C ALA A 202 16.25 9.59 6.61
N ARG A 203 15.86 8.51 7.29
CA ARG A 203 16.80 7.63 7.97
C ARG A 203 17.74 6.90 6.99
N ALA A 204 17.22 6.36 5.91
CA ALA A 204 18.02 5.69 4.88
C ALA A 204 19.10 6.62 4.34
N LEU A 205 18.71 7.85 3.97
CA LEU A 205 19.63 8.88 3.48
C LEU A 205 20.69 9.28 4.53
N SER A 206 20.30 9.42 5.80
CA SER A 206 21.25 9.71 6.88
C SER A 206 22.25 8.56 7.13
N GLU A 207 21.88 7.34 6.80
CA GLU A 207 22.73 6.15 6.89
C GLU A 207 23.47 5.86 5.57
N GLY A 208 23.39 6.77 4.58
CA GLY A 208 24.06 6.64 3.28
C GLY A 208 23.46 5.60 2.34
N ARG A 209 22.22 5.13 2.61
CA ARG A 209 21.52 4.21 1.72
C ARG A 209 20.79 4.97 0.62
N ALA A 210 20.89 4.47 -0.61
CA ALA A 210 20.12 4.99 -1.73
C ALA A 210 18.67 4.49 -1.66
N VAL A 211 17.73 5.38 -1.91
CA VAL A 211 16.33 5.01 -2.12
C VAL A 211 16.07 4.90 -3.61
N ARG A 212 15.42 3.83 -4.01
CA ARG A 212 15.06 3.56 -5.41
C ARG A 212 13.55 3.51 -5.55
N ASP A 213 13.05 4.24 -6.54
CA ASP A 213 11.66 4.31 -6.92
C ASP A 213 11.43 3.58 -8.24
N PHE A 214 10.32 2.84 -8.32
CA PHE A 214 9.92 2.10 -9.52
C PHE A 214 8.47 2.46 -9.84
N VAL A 215 8.22 2.92 -11.06
CA VAL A 215 6.87 3.20 -11.54
C VAL A 215 6.61 2.36 -12.79
N TYR A 216 5.58 1.53 -12.69
CA TYR A 216 5.08 0.73 -13.79
C TYR A 216 3.64 1.11 -14.09
N CYS A 217 3.27 1.13 -15.34
CA CYS A 217 1.92 1.44 -15.80
C CYS A 217 1.31 0.19 -16.46
N ARG A 218 0.03 -0.06 -16.24
CA ARG A 218 -0.73 -0.98 -17.06
C ARG A 218 -1.13 -0.26 -18.35
N PRO A 219 -0.57 -0.62 -19.53
CA PRO A 219 -0.91 0.04 -20.77
C PRO A 219 -2.42 0.02 -21.03
N PRO A 220 -2.99 1.07 -21.69
CA PRO A 220 -4.36 1.00 -22.16
C PRO A 220 -4.50 -0.17 -23.12
N CYS A 221 -5.66 -0.85 -23.10
CA CYS A 221 -5.94 -1.90 -24.07
C CYS A 221 -5.79 -1.32 -25.48
N GLY A 222 -4.87 -1.86 -26.29
CA GLY A 222 -4.76 -1.48 -27.69
C GLY A 222 -6.09 -1.79 -28.40
N HIS A 223 -6.65 -0.81 -29.07
CA HIS A 223 -7.75 -0.98 -30.00
C HIS A 223 -7.24 -1.55 -31.31
#